data_f531710d10c83399cabe50a2780328f7
#
_entry.id   f531710d10c83399cabe50a2780328f7
#
_cell.length_a   1.000
_cell.length_b   1.000
_cell.length_c   1.000
_cell.angle_alpha   90.00
_cell.angle_beta   90.00
_cell.angle_gamma   90.00
#
_symmetry.space_group_name_H-M   'P 1'
#
loop_
_entity.id
_entity.type
_entity.pdbx_description
1 polymer ?
#
loop_
_entity_poly.entity_id
_entity_poly.type
_entity_poly.pdbx_seq_one_letter_code
_entity_poly.pdbx_strand_id
1 'polypeptide(L)'
;MKLSELSNNKQTIVTALCEGRHEMPENVVGSIFPMTVDPTDVDELDRIAVEFVRECDGKDIHLVVTGLSVALVAVVKAVTACAADDSSATSLTLWHYDRNSGDYYPQKVVDFPRVCSFCGHIMT
;
A
#
# COMPACT_ATOMS: atom_id res chain seq x y z
N MET A 1 -8.50 -5.62 -14.02
CA MET A 1 -8.45 -6.32 -12.71
C MET A 1 -9.22 -5.53 -11.69
N LYS A 2 -10.05 -6.18 -10.93
CA LYS A 2 -10.85 -5.55 -9.87
C LYS A 2 -10.27 -5.88 -8.52
N LEU A 3 -10.44 -4.97 -7.56
CA LEU A 3 -9.99 -5.20 -6.18
C LEU A 3 -10.53 -6.51 -5.60
N SER A 4 -11.80 -6.79 -5.83
CA SER A 4 -12.47 -8.01 -5.33
C SER A 4 -11.91 -9.32 -5.90
N GLU A 5 -11.15 -9.26 -6.98
CA GLU A 5 -10.56 -10.43 -7.63
C GLU A 5 -9.21 -10.83 -7.00
N LEU A 6 -8.64 -9.98 -6.17
CA LEU A 6 -7.36 -10.23 -5.53
C LEU A 6 -7.49 -11.22 -4.37
N SER A 7 -6.47 -12.07 -4.22
CA SER A 7 -6.41 -13.04 -3.12
C SER A 7 -5.15 -12.84 -2.32
N ASN A 8 -5.29 -12.86 -0.99
CA ASN A 8 -4.14 -12.88 -0.10
C ASN A 8 -3.45 -14.25 -0.17
N ASN A 9 -2.13 -14.23 -0.33
CA ASN A 9 -1.32 -15.43 -0.36
C ASN A 9 0.10 -15.10 0.10
N LYS A 10 1.06 -16.03 -0.12
CA LYS A 10 2.46 -15.82 0.28
C LYS A 10 3.14 -14.65 -0.42
N GLN A 11 2.62 -14.24 -1.59
CA GLN A 11 3.25 -13.22 -2.43
C GLN A 11 2.43 -11.94 -2.55
N THR A 12 1.16 -11.98 -2.15
CA THR A 12 0.24 -10.86 -2.32
C THR A 12 -0.49 -10.58 -1.01
N ILE A 13 -0.51 -9.32 -0.61
CA ILE A 13 -1.29 -8.86 0.53
C ILE A 13 -2.25 -7.76 0.11
N VAL A 14 -3.51 -7.86 0.53
CA VAL A 14 -4.54 -6.84 0.32
C VAL A 14 -4.94 -6.32 1.67
N THR A 15 -4.63 -5.06 1.96
CA THR A 15 -4.85 -4.46 3.29
C THR A 15 -5.33 -3.03 3.18
N ALA A 16 -5.98 -2.53 4.24
CA ALA A 16 -6.40 -1.14 4.32
C ALA A 16 -5.28 -0.27 4.90
N LEU A 17 -5.24 1.01 4.50
CA LEU A 17 -4.28 1.96 5.05
C LEU A 17 -4.56 2.18 6.54
N CYS A 18 -5.78 2.58 6.88
CA CYS A 18 -6.18 2.84 8.25
C CYS A 18 -7.36 1.96 8.65
N GLU A 19 -7.42 1.61 9.92
CA GLU A 19 -8.54 0.88 10.48
C GLU A 19 -9.86 1.62 10.18
N GLY A 20 -10.82 0.85 9.66
CA GLY A 20 -11.88 1.40 8.87
C GLY A 20 -12.96 2.16 9.59
N ARG A 21 -13.34 3.24 8.97
CA ARG A 21 -14.60 3.95 9.19
C ARG A 21 -15.63 3.53 8.15
N HIS A 22 -15.26 2.63 7.25
CA HIS A 22 -16.07 2.16 6.13
C HIS A 22 -15.98 0.66 6.03
N GLU A 23 -17.04 0.04 5.51
CA GLU A 23 -16.99 -1.37 5.16
C GLU A 23 -15.93 -1.59 4.08
N MET A 24 -15.08 -2.59 4.34
CA MET A 24 -14.07 -3.00 3.38
C MET A 24 -14.53 -4.25 2.62
N PRO A 25 -14.08 -4.45 1.37
CA PRO A 25 -14.27 -5.72 0.69
C PRO A 25 -13.77 -6.90 1.53
N GLU A 26 -14.40 -8.07 1.36
CA GLU A 26 -14.08 -9.25 2.16
C GLU A 26 -12.62 -9.71 2.06
N ASN A 27 -11.98 -9.44 0.94
CA ASN A 27 -10.60 -9.84 0.70
C ASN A 27 -9.57 -8.89 1.33
N VAL A 28 -10.01 -7.78 1.92
CA VAL A 28 -9.12 -6.87 2.64
C VAL A 28 -8.85 -7.42 4.03
N VAL A 29 -7.57 -7.70 4.31
CA VAL A 29 -7.14 -8.30 5.58
C VAL A 29 -6.48 -7.24 6.44
N GLY A 30 -7.16 -6.82 7.51
CA GLY A 30 -6.62 -5.89 8.48
C GLY A 30 -6.34 -4.50 7.94
N SER A 31 -5.50 -3.77 8.66
CA SER A 31 -5.08 -2.42 8.33
C SER A 31 -3.66 -2.19 8.83
N ILE A 32 -2.95 -1.23 8.21
CA ILE A 32 -1.59 -0.87 8.63
C ILE A 32 -1.64 -0.03 9.91
N PHE A 33 -2.48 1.01 9.91
CA PHE A 33 -2.58 1.95 11.03
C PHE A 33 -3.86 1.73 11.82
N PRO A 34 -3.77 1.74 13.18
CA PRO A 34 -4.96 1.67 14.01
C PRO A 34 -5.78 2.96 13.94
N MET A 35 -7.05 2.87 14.30
CA MET A 35 -7.95 4.04 14.33
C MET A 35 -7.46 5.14 15.27
N THR A 36 -6.70 4.78 16.29
CA THR A 36 -6.22 5.69 17.35
C THR A 36 -4.88 6.34 17.04
N VAL A 37 -4.32 6.13 15.83
CA VAL A 37 -3.03 6.73 15.48
C VAL A 37 -3.13 8.25 15.47
N ASP A 38 -2.11 8.92 16.03
CA ASP A 38 -2.03 10.38 16.03
C ASP A 38 -1.49 10.87 14.67
N PRO A 39 -2.31 11.58 13.88
CA PRO A 39 -1.89 12.04 12.56
C PRO A 39 -0.79 13.12 12.58
N THR A 40 -0.49 13.68 13.73
CA THR A 40 0.59 14.67 13.87
C THR A 40 1.92 14.06 14.31
N ASP A 41 1.91 12.80 14.73
CA ASP A 41 3.12 12.08 15.13
C ASP A 41 3.74 11.40 13.90
N VAL A 42 4.43 12.18 13.08
CA VAL A 42 5.00 11.72 11.81
C VAL A 42 6.04 10.62 12.02
N ASP A 43 6.85 10.73 13.08
CA ASP A 43 7.88 9.73 13.38
C ASP A 43 7.26 8.37 13.68
N GLU A 44 6.17 8.35 14.44
CA GLU A 44 5.46 7.10 14.74
C GLU A 44 4.79 6.52 13.47
N LEU A 45 4.21 7.36 12.63
CA LEU A 45 3.64 6.93 11.35
C LEU A 45 4.72 6.30 10.47
N ASP A 46 5.87 6.93 10.36
CA ASP A 46 7.00 6.42 9.58
C ASP A 46 7.49 5.08 10.15
N ARG A 47 7.57 4.96 11.48
CA ARG A 47 7.99 3.72 12.14
C ARG A 47 7.06 2.57 11.82
N ILE A 48 5.76 2.78 11.95
CA ILE A 48 4.74 1.76 11.65
C ILE A 48 4.83 1.33 10.18
N ALA A 49 4.95 2.30 9.28
CA ALA A 49 5.05 2.03 7.84
C ALA A 49 6.29 1.20 7.51
N VAL A 50 7.44 1.55 8.07
CA VAL A 50 8.69 0.81 7.83
C VAL A 50 8.58 -0.63 8.34
N GLU A 51 8.04 -0.83 9.52
CA GLU A 51 7.83 -2.19 10.07
C GLU A 51 6.93 -3.02 9.17
N PHE A 52 5.82 -2.43 8.70
CA PHE A 52 4.90 -3.11 7.80
C PHE A 52 5.59 -3.53 6.50
N VAL A 53 6.32 -2.60 5.88
CA VAL A 53 7.01 -2.86 4.61
C VAL A 53 8.08 -3.92 4.77
N ARG A 54 8.81 -3.94 5.88
CA ARG A 54 9.81 -4.97 6.16
C ARG A 54 9.17 -6.35 6.28
N GLU A 55 8.01 -6.45 6.94
CA GLU A 55 7.28 -7.71 7.05
C GLU A 55 6.75 -8.19 5.70
N CYS A 56 6.52 -7.27 4.77
CA CYS A 56 6.01 -7.55 3.43
C CYS A 56 7.11 -7.60 2.37
N ASP A 57 8.37 -7.76 2.77
CA ASP A 57 9.48 -7.79 1.83
C ASP A 57 9.27 -8.88 0.76
N GLY A 58 9.43 -8.48 -0.50
CA GLY A 58 9.22 -9.37 -1.64
C GLY A 58 7.75 -9.59 -2.03
N LYS A 59 6.81 -8.96 -1.33
CA LYS A 59 5.38 -9.13 -1.62
C LYS A 59 4.84 -8.03 -2.53
N ASP A 60 3.76 -8.38 -3.22
CA ASP A 60 2.95 -7.44 -3.97
C ASP A 60 1.87 -6.88 -3.02
N ILE A 61 2.04 -5.61 -2.64
CA ILE A 61 1.16 -4.95 -1.68
C ILE A 61 0.06 -4.22 -2.43
N HIS A 62 -1.18 -4.58 -2.14
CA HIS A 62 -2.38 -3.87 -2.59
C HIS A 62 -2.98 -3.15 -1.41
N LEU A 63 -2.91 -1.82 -1.43
CA LEU A 63 -3.31 -0.97 -0.32
C LEU A 63 -4.59 -0.22 -0.66
N VAL A 64 -5.64 -0.47 0.10
CA VAL A 64 -6.89 0.29 -0.02
C VAL A 64 -6.70 1.61 0.72
N VAL A 65 -6.76 2.71 -0.02
CA VAL A 65 -6.51 4.04 0.51
C VAL A 65 -7.73 4.54 1.27
N THR A 66 -7.59 4.59 2.59
CA THR A 66 -8.63 5.08 3.50
C THR A 66 -8.03 6.06 4.49
N GLY A 67 -8.66 7.20 4.66
CA GLY A 67 -8.32 8.14 5.74
C GLY A 67 -7.12 9.03 5.45
N LEU A 68 -6.13 8.99 6.32
CA LEU A 68 -5.10 10.02 6.46
C LEU A 68 -4.07 10.06 5.33
N SER A 69 -3.96 11.20 4.67
CA SER A 69 -2.93 11.41 3.64
C SER A 69 -1.51 11.33 4.21
N VAL A 70 -1.30 11.75 5.45
CA VAL A 70 0.00 11.67 6.13
C VAL A 70 0.44 10.21 6.29
N ALA A 71 -0.50 9.33 6.63
CA ALA A 71 -0.24 7.89 6.73
C ALA A 71 0.10 7.29 5.37
N LEU A 72 -0.61 7.70 4.32
CA LEU A 72 -0.33 7.26 2.96
C LEU A 72 1.08 7.64 2.53
N VAL A 73 1.49 8.88 2.79
CA VAL A 73 2.85 9.35 2.47
C VAL A 73 3.89 8.50 3.19
N ALA A 74 3.66 8.16 4.45
CA ALA A 74 4.58 7.31 5.22
C ALA A 74 4.78 5.94 4.55
N VAL A 75 3.70 5.31 4.09
CA VAL A 75 3.79 4.01 3.41
C VAL A 75 4.49 4.12 2.07
N VAL A 76 4.16 5.13 1.27
CA VAL A 76 4.80 5.34 -0.04
C VAL A 76 6.29 5.57 0.12
N LYS A 77 6.70 6.38 1.09
CA LYS A 77 8.12 6.60 1.42
C LYS A 77 8.82 5.29 1.76
N ALA A 78 8.21 4.49 2.64
CA ALA A 78 8.80 3.23 3.11
C ALA A 78 8.96 2.22 1.97
N VAL A 79 7.95 2.06 1.12
CA VAL A 79 8.02 1.15 -0.03
C VAL A 79 9.03 1.65 -1.05
N THR A 80 9.06 2.94 -1.32
CA THR A 80 10.01 3.53 -2.28
C THR A 80 11.45 3.33 -1.82
N ALA A 81 11.72 3.53 -0.53
CA ALA A 81 13.05 3.29 0.04
C ALA A 81 13.43 1.81 -0.05
N CYS A 82 12.51 0.91 0.23
CA CYS A 82 12.73 -0.53 0.09
C CYS A 82 12.97 -0.93 -1.37
N ALA A 83 12.22 -0.35 -2.30
CA ALA A 83 12.37 -0.62 -3.74
C ALA A 83 13.69 -0.12 -4.31
N ALA A 84 14.32 0.86 -3.69
CA ALA A 84 15.66 1.33 -4.08
C ALA A 84 16.77 0.31 -3.75
N ASP A 85 16.47 -0.66 -2.89
CA ASP A 85 17.36 -1.78 -2.61
C ASP A 85 17.14 -2.85 -3.66
N ASP A 86 18.19 -3.16 -4.43
CA ASP A 86 18.14 -4.14 -5.53
C ASP A 86 17.75 -5.55 -5.08
N SER A 87 17.88 -5.85 -3.79
CA SER A 87 17.53 -7.16 -3.25
C SER A 87 16.03 -7.34 -3.02
N SER A 88 15.26 -6.26 -2.98
CA SER A 88 13.84 -6.31 -2.69
C SER A 88 12.99 -6.34 -3.97
N ALA A 89 12.00 -7.23 -4.00
CA ALA A 89 11.02 -7.32 -5.08
C ALA A 89 9.63 -6.83 -4.64
N THR A 90 9.58 -5.99 -3.61
CA THR A 90 8.33 -5.45 -3.08
C THR A 90 7.69 -4.48 -4.07
N SER A 91 6.41 -4.65 -4.34
CA SER A 91 5.64 -3.76 -5.21
C SER A 91 4.45 -3.18 -4.46
N LEU A 92 3.94 -2.06 -4.93
CA LEU A 92 2.83 -1.35 -4.29
C LEU A 92 1.84 -0.85 -5.32
N THR A 93 0.58 -1.22 -5.13
CA THR A 93 -0.56 -0.68 -5.86
C THR A 93 -1.52 -0.05 -4.86
N LEU A 94 -1.93 1.18 -5.12
CA LEU A 94 -2.94 1.87 -4.33
C LEU A 94 -4.31 1.65 -4.97
N TRP A 95 -5.32 1.40 -4.14
CA TRP A 95 -6.70 1.26 -4.59
C TRP A 95 -7.51 2.41 -4.03
N HIS A 96 -7.99 3.28 -4.93
CA HIS A 96 -8.78 4.46 -4.60
C HIS A 96 -10.25 4.20 -4.83
N TYR A 97 -11.09 4.76 -3.96
CA TYR A 97 -12.54 4.67 -4.11
C TYR A 97 -13.07 5.79 -4.99
N ASP A 98 -13.88 5.42 -6.00
CA ASP A 98 -14.57 6.37 -6.85
C ASP A 98 -16.05 6.43 -6.44
N ARG A 99 -16.49 7.57 -5.94
CA ARG A 99 -17.86 7.77 -5.51
C ARG A 99 -18.88 7.68 -6.64
N ASN A 100 -18.48 8.06 -7.85
CA ASN A 100 -19.38 8.07 -9.00
C ASN A 100 -19.73 6.67 -9.47
N SER A 101 -18.75 5.79 -9.52
CA SER A 101 -18.96 4.40 -9.94
C SER A 101 -19.27 3.46 -8.79
N GLY A 102 -18.94 3.85 -7.54
CA GLY A 102 -19.05 2.98 -6.38
C GLY A 102 -17.99 1.88 -6.35
N ASP A 103 -16.93 2.02 -7.11
CA ASP A 103 -15.91 1.01 -7.28
C ASP A 103 -14.52 1.54 -6.93
N TYR A 104 -13.57 0.62 -6.79
CA TYR A 104 -12.17 0.95 -6.56
C TYR A 104 -11.40 0.88 -7.87
N TYR A 105 -10.41 1.77 -8.03
CA TYR A 105 -9.52 1.76 -9.19
C TYR A 105 -8.06 1.76 -8.74
N PRO A 106 -7.17 1.08 -9.49
CA PRO A 106 -5.77 0.93 -9.08
C PRO A 106 -4.89 2.06 -9.58
N GLN A 107 -3.88 2.37 -8.76
CA GLN A 107 -2.76 3.22 -9.15
C GLN A 107 -1.48 2.49 -8.74
N LYS A 108 -0.68 2.05 -9.70
CA LYS A 108 0.60 1.40 -9.43
C LYS A 108 1.63 2.45 -9.05
N VAL A 109 2.29 2.24 -7.91
CA VAL A 109 3.35 3.14 -7.41
C VAL A 109 4.72 2.54 -7.67
N VAL A 110 4.90 1.26 -7.30
CA VAL A 110 6.11 0.50 -7.56
C VAL A 110 5.68 -0.83 -8.16
N ASP A 111 6.14 -1.11 -9.38
CA ASP A 111 5.74 -2.30 -10.12
C ASP A 111 6.91 -3.29 -10.27
N PHE A 112 6.57 -4.56 -10.55
CA PHE A 112 7.56 -5.61 -10.78
C PHE A 112 7.38 -6.18 -12.20
N PRO A 113 8.46 -6.29 -13.03
CA PRO A 113 9.81 -5.83 -12.74
C PRO A 113 9.84 -4.32 -12.51
N ARG A 114 10.83 -3.84 -11.72
CA ARG A 114 10.85 -2.46 -11.25
C ARG A 114 10.91 -1.46 -12.38
N VAL A 115 9.80 -0.77 -12.57
CA VAL A 115 9.65 0.29 -13.55
C VAL A 115 9.29 1.56 -12.82
N CYS A 116 10.03 2.64 -13.09
CA CYS A 116 9.68 3.94 -12.52
C CYS A 116 8.35 4.41 -13.12
N SER A 117 7.37 4.69 -12.27
CA SER A 117 6.03 5.11 -12.69
C SER A 117 6.02 6.45 -13.44
N PHE A 118 7.03 7.29 -13.21
CA PHE A 118 7.11 8.60 -13.84
C PHE A 118 7.83 8.59 -15.19
N CYS A 119 8.88 7.80 -15.33
CA CYS A 119 9.72 7.82 -16.53
C CYS A 119 9.69 6.51 -17.31
N GLY A 120 9.04 5.47 -16.80
CA GLY A 120 8.98 4.16 -17.45
C GLY A 120 10.32 3.45 -17.53
N HIS A 121 11.34 3.96 -16.85
CA HIS A 121 12.69 3.40 -16.89
C HIS A 121 12.79 2.17 -16.00
N ILE A 122 13.37 1.09 -16.53
CA ILE A 122 13.57 -0.14 -15.76
C ILE A 122 14.70 0.09 -14.76
N MET A 123 14.38 -0.09 -13.49
CA MET A 123 15.35 0.04 -12.39
C MET A 123 16.03 -1.30 -12.16
N THR A 124 17.28 -1.36 -12.49
CA THR A 124 18.13 -2.56 -12.28
C THR A 124 18.99 -2.43 -11.05
#